data_4ad4e2fc7b471ffb55a685ab795c57f4
#
_entry.id   4ad4e2fc7b471ffb55a685ab795c57f4
#
_cell.length_a   1.000
_cell.length_b   1.000
_cell.length_c   1.000
_cell.angle_alpha   90.00
_cell.angle_beta   90.00
_cell.angle_gamma   90.00
#
_symmetry.space_group_name_H-M   'P 1'
#
loop_
_entity.id
_entity.type
_entity.pdbx_description
1 polymer ?
#
loop_
_entity_poly.entity_id
_entity_poly.type
_entity_poly.pdbx_seq_one_letter_code
_entity_poly.pdbx_strand_id
1 'polypeptide(L)'
;MDKIQQTLRSKKFKHAFFIALVVIMACWVIFRFTAFASENARYVFNASRVAADSGLPIESMTVQVATGTLYEPLAVKNNRAYVSGERASKLRAGQKIGNGKITHVANDIDLSTGMFLVRTSGVSDGLHFAEYTTDGIFVPLYAIADNSVFVVENGVAVVRDVVIARQDSENAYIKSGLNTGDIVILSNVQSGDKVKLNK
;
A
#
# COMPACT_ATOMS: atom_id res chain seq x y z
N MET A 1 69.65 48.57 -21.49
CA MET A 1 69.18 47.18 -21.32
C MET A 1 70.01 46.38 -20.29
N ASP A 2 71.19 46.79 -19.93
CA ASP A 2 72.11 46.00 -19.06
C ASP A 2 71.82 46.03 -17.57
N LYS A 3 71.20 47.06 -17.01
CA LYS A 3 70.87 47.09 -15.57
C LYS A 3 69.82 46.14 -15.15
N ILE A 4 68.87 45.79 -15.97
CA ILE A 4 67.78 44.85 -15.70
C ILE A 4 68.35 43.40 -15.68
N GLN A 5 69.26 43.08 -16.56
CA GLN A 5 69.90 41.78 -16.64
C GLN A 5 70.85 41.54 -15.45
N GLN A 6 71.51 42.54 -14.92
CA GLN A 6 72.39 42.42 -13.73
C GLN A 6 71.60 42.19 -12.45
N THR A 7 70.40 42.77 -12.29
CA THR A 7 69.54 42.58 -11.14
C THR A 7 68.98 41.16 -11.09
N LEU A 8 68.65 40.60 -12.28
CA LEU A 8 68.16 39.19 -12.37
C LEU A 8 69.24 38.15 -12.08
N ARG A 9 70.49 38.45 -12.17
CA ARG A 9 71.62 37.56 -11.84
C ARG A 9 72.06 37.56 -10.39
N SER A 10 71.61 38.51 -9.56
CA SER A 10 72.02 38.58 -8.15
C SER A 10 71.47 37.38 -7.36
N LYS A 11 72.36 36.75 -6.53
CA LYS A 11 71.92 35.59 -5.70
C LYS A 11 70.74 35.97 -4.80
N LYS A 12 70.69 37.21 -4.31
CA LYS A 12 69.59 37.73 -3.48
C LYS A 12 68.29 37.83 -4.21
N PHE A 13 68.27 38.20 -5.51
CA PHE A 13 67.07 38.26 -6.32
C PHE A 13 66.53 36.88 -6.63
N LYS A 14 67.36 35.89 -6.90
CA LYS A 14 66.97 34.52 -7.11
C LYS A 14 66.34 33.91 -5.84
N HIS A 15 66.87 34.19 -4.64
CA HIS A 15 66.30 33.74 -3.41
C HIS A 15 64.96 34.43 -3.11
N ALA A 16 64.87 35.74 -3.33
CA ALA A 16 63.59 36.47 -3.15
C ALA A 16 62.50 35.98 -4.11
N PHE A 17 62.86 35.72 -5.36
CA PHE A 17 61.95 35.16 -6.38
C PHE A 17 61.48 33.72 -5.98
N PHE A 18 62.40 32.89 -5.53
CA PHE A 18 62.07 31.54 -5.06
C PHE A 18 61.13 31.56 -3.86
N ILE A 19 61.39 32.43 -2.88
CA ILE A 19 60.49 32.59 -1.68
C ILE A 19 59.13 33.10 -2.13
N ALA A 20 59.04 34.09 -3.03
CA ALA A 20 57.76 34.56 -3.58
C ALA A 20 56.96 33.43 -4.29
N LEU A 21 57.67 32.62 -5.06
CA LEU A 21 57.02 31.48 -5.77
C LEU A 21 56.52 30.42 -4.80
N VAL A 22 57.24 30.10 -3.74
CA VAL A 22 56.82 29.19 -2.67
C VAL A 22 55.58 29.74 -1.94
N VAL A 23 55.56 31.04 -1.63
CA VAL A 23 54.42 31.69 -0.95
C VAL A 23 53.18 31.65 -1.89
N ILE A 24 53.31 31.94 -3.18
CA ILE A 24 52.23 31.87 -4.15
C ILE A 24 51.67 30.43 -4.22
N MET A 25 52.56 29.43 -4.33
CA MET A 25 52.15 28.02 -4.31
C MET A 25 51.43 27.63 -3.01
N ALA A 26 51.94 28.05 -1.87
CA ALA A 26 51.29 27.77 -0.60
C ALA A 26 49.91 28.42 -0.50
N CYS A 27 49.76 29.67 -0.91
CA CYS A 27 48.48 30.35 -0.99
C CYS A 27 47.52 29.65 -1.95
N TRP A 28 48.00 29.18 -3.10
CA TRP A 28 47.19 28.43 -4.06
C TRP A 28 46.71 27.09 -3.51
N VAL A 29 47.57 26.35 -2.81
CA VAL A 29 47.23 25.10 -2.17
C VAL A 29 46.16 25.32 -1.07
N ILE A 30 46.35 26.36 -0.23
CA ILE A 30 45.38 26.71 0.82
C ILE A 30 44.04 27.08 0.19
N PHE A 31 44.05 27.91 -0.86
CA PHE A 31 42.83 28.28 -1.60
C PHE A 31 42.12 27.07 -2.19
N ARG A 32 42.86 26.13 -2.79
CA ARG A 32 42.30 24.89 -3.34
C ARG A 32 41.74 24.02 -2.21
N PHE A 33 42.42 23.94 -1.08
CA PHE A 33 41.96 23.15 0.05
C PHE A 33 40.69 23.73 0.69
N THR A 34 40.63 25.05 0.81
CA THR A 34 39.42 25.72 1.33
C THR A 34 38.24 25.61 0.36
N ALA A 35 38.51 25.76 -0.96
CA ALA A 35 37.48 25.53 -1.97
C ALA A 35 36.95 24.11 -1.96
N PHE A 36 37.84 23.11 -1.89
CA PHE A 36 37.46 21.70 -1.79
C PHE A 36 36.69 21.38 -0.49
N ALA A 37 37.13 21.95 0.63
CA ALA A 37 36.43 21.80 1.91
C ALA A 37 35.04 22.45 1.89
N SER A 38 34.87 23.57 1.23
CA SER A 38 33.57 24.24 1.07
C SER A 38 32.63 23.52 0.12
N GLU A 39 33.15 22.89 -0.96
CA GLU A 39 32.37 22.02 -1.82
C GLU A 39 31.91 20.75 -1.08
N ASN A 40 32.81 20.09 -0.34
CA ASN A 40 32.45 18.93 0.47
C ASN A 40 31.48 19.27 1.61
N ALA A 41 31.55 20.47 2.19
CA ALA A 41 30.59 20.93 3.18
C ALA A 41 29.17 21.12 2.61
N ARG A 42 29.04 21.40 1.30
CA ARG A 42 27.74 21.42 0.60
C ARG A 42 27.16 20.03 0.38
N TYR A 43 28.00 19.00 0.31
CA TYR A 43 27.62 17.59 0.24
C TYR A 43 27.62 16.91 1.60
N VAL A 44 27.29 17.62 2.69
CA VAL A 44 26.97 16.93 3.94
C VAL A 44 25.73 16.08 3.66
N PHE A 45 26.00 14.78 3.45
CA PHE A 45 24.97 13.76 3.36
C PHE A 45 24.18 13.81 4.66
N ASN A 46 23.05 14.48 4.63
CA ASN A 46 22.16 14.56 5.77
C ASN A 46 21.40 13.25 5.83
N ALA A 47 22.00 12.24 6.45
CA ALA A 47 21.44 10.91 6.59
C ALA A 47 20.02 10.95 7.17
N SER A 48 19.73 11.91 8.06
CA SER A 48 18.38 12.10 8.59
C SER A 48 17.39 12.67 7.57
N ARG A 49 17.83 13.56 6.66
CA ARG A 49 16.99 14.06 5.56
C ARG A 49 16.75 13.00 4.50
N VAL A 50 17.79 12.27 4.11
CA VAL A 50 17.67 11.15 3.15
C VAL A 50 16.85 10.03 3.76
N ALA A 51 17.00 9.73 5.05
CA ALA A 51 16.17 8.75 5.74
C ALA A 51 14.71 9.20 5.89
N ALA A 52 14.44 10.51 6.00
CA ALA A 52 13.09 11.04 6.04
C ALA A 52 12.43 11.10 4.65
N ASP A 53 13.23 11.22 3.58
CA ASP A 53 12.74 11.35 2.19
C ASP A 53 12.80 10.04 1.40
N SER A 54 13.43 8.99 1.96
CA SER A 54 13.68 7.69 1.32
C SER A 54 12.58 6.65 1.54
N GLY A 55 11.36 7.10 1.85
CA GLY A 55 10.21 6.18 1.88
C GLY A 55 9.93 5.64 0.48
N LEU A 56 9.70 4.33 0.37
CA LEU A 56 9.23 3.71 -0.87
C LEU A 56 7.90 4.35 -1.28
N PRO A 57 7.77 4.86 -2.51
CA PRO A 57 6.49 5.30 -3.01
C PRO A 57 5.56 4.09 -3.12
N ILE A 58 4.39 4.16 -2.50
CA ILE A 58 3.44 3.07 -2.48
C ILE A 58 2.11 3.48 -3.11
N GLU A 59 1.45 2.52 -3.75
CA GLU A 59 0.03 2.58 -4.00
C GLU A 59 -0.69 2.15 -2.73
N SER A 60 -1.74 2.87 -2.37
CA SER A 60 -2.49 2.63 -1.15
C SER A 60 -3.95 2.98 -1.28
N MET A 61 -4.78 2.36 -0.45
CA MET A 61 -6.18 2.72 -0.29
C MET A 61 -6.46 3.07 1.17
N THR A 62 -7.28 4.08 1.39
CA THR A 62 -7.83 4.35 2.72
C THR A 62 -9.04 3.45 2.94
N VAL A 63 -9.04 2.71 4.03
CA VAL A 63 -10.13 1.83 4.42
C VAL A 63 -11.37 2.65 4.75
N GLN A 64 -12.46 2.37 4.04
CA GLN A 64 -13.77 2.97 4.26
C GLN A 64 -14.84 1.89 4.27
N VAL A 65 -15.93 2.16 4.97
CA VAL A 65 -17.13 1.33 4.84
C VAL A 65 -17.77 1.66 3.49
N ALA A 66 -17.92 0.65 2.66
CA ALA A 66 -18.54 0.75 1.36
C ALA A 66 -19.66 -0.29 1.24
N THR A 67 -20.65 -0.01 0.41
CA THR A 67 -21.68 -1.00 0.06
C THR A 67 -21.11 -1.89 -1.05
N GLY A 68 -21.00 -3.17 -0.76
CA GLY A 68 -20.54 -4.18 -1.72
C GLY A 68 -21.58 -5.23 -2.01
N THR A 69 -21.49 -5.89 -3.16
CA THR A 69 -22.31 -7.01 -3.54
C THR A 69 -21.60 -8.31 -3.21
N LEU A 70 -22.28 -9.17 -2.47
CA LEU A 70 -21.81 -10.50 -2.12
C LEU A 70 -22.77 -11.57 -2.67
N TYR A 71 -22.29 -12.80 -2.71
CA TYR A 71 -22.99 -13.93 -3.29
C TYR A 71 -23.19 -15.02 -2.27
N GLU A 72 -24.44 -15.49 -2.11
CA GLU A 72 -24.78 -16.60 -1.25
C GLU A 72 -25.14 -17.83 -2.11
N PRO A 73 -24.38 -18.96 -2.02
CA PRO A 73 -24.64 -20.14 -2.80
C PRO A 73 -25.93 -20.83 -2.33
N LEU A 74 -26.82 -21.17 -3.25
CA LEU A 74 -28.08 -21.88 -2.99
C LEU A 74 -28.19 -23.11 -3.88
N ALA A 75 -28.35 -24.27 -3.29
CA ALA A 75 -28.70 -25.50 -4.00
C ALA A 75 -30.22 -25.51 -4.22
N VAL A 76 -30.65 -25.19 -5.43
CA VAL A 76 -32.06 -25.14 -5.82
C VAL A 76 -32.48 -26.48 -6.39
N LYS A 77 -33.62 -27.01 -5.90
CA LYS A 77 -34.30 -28.17 -6.47
C LYS A 77 -35.80 -27.92 -6.48
N ASN A 78 -36.45 -28.09 -7.63
CA ASN A 78 -37.88 -27.85 -7.79
C ASN A 78 -38.33 -26.48 -7.27
N ASN A 79 -37.58 -25.43 -7.61
CA ASN A 79 -37.79 -24.04 -7.16
C ASN A 79 -37.69 -23.84 -5.62
N ARG A 80 -37.00 -24.71 -4.92
CA ARG A 80 -36.81 -24.65 -3.46
C ARG A 80 -35.35 -24.81 -3.11
N ALA A 81 -34.91 -24.10 -2.07
CA ALA A 81 -33.62 -24.31 -1.42
C ALA A 81 -33.83 -24.30 0.11
N TYR A 82 -32.97 -24.95 0.83
CA TYR A 82 -32.97 -24.97 2.29
C TYR A 82 -31.66 -24.39 2.79
N VAL A 83 -31.73 -23.45 3.73
CA VAL A 83 -30.57 -22.75 4.26
C VAL A 83 -30.62 -22.63 5.77
N SER A 84 -29.45 -22.50 6.41
CA SER A 84 -29.38 -22.21 7.85
C SER A 84 -29.90 -20.78 8.14
N GLY A 85 -30.23 -20.51 9.40
CA GLY A 85 -30.75 -19.20 9.83
C GLY A 85 -29.82 -18.05 9.53
N GLU A 86 -28.51 -18.24 9.73
CA GLU A 86 -27.50 -17.24 9.37
C GLU A 86 -27.56 -16.87 7.88
N ARG A 87 -27.72 -17.86 7.00
CA ARG A 87 -27.81 -17.67 5.57
C ARG A 87 -29.15 -17.07 5.17
N ALA A 88 -30.24 -17.53 5.79
CA ALA A 88 -31.57 -17.00 5.55
C ALA A 88 -31.66 -15.48 5.85
N SER A 89 -30.97 -15.01 6.88
CA SER A 89 -30.97 -13.60 7.26
C SER A 89 -30.43 -12.64 6.19
N LYS A 90 -29.62 -13.15 5.26
CA LYS A 90 -29.03 -12.38 4.12
C LYS A 90 -29.95 -12.38 2.91
N LEU A 91 -30.97 -13.22 2.88
CA LEU A 91 -31.84 -13.44 1.73
C LEU A 91 -33.16 -12.68 1.89
N ARG A 92 -33.66 -12.16 0.77
CA ARG A 92 -34.93 -11.42 0.71
C ARG A 92 -35.67 -11.80 -0.58
N ALA A 93 -36.99 -11.71 -0.53
CA ALA A 93 -37.81 -11.78 -1.74
C ALA A 93 -37.44 -10.66 -2.71
N GLY A 94 -37.37 -10.97 -3.98
CA GLY A 94 -36.96 -10.05 -5.06
C GLY A 94 -35.48 -10.10 -5.43
N GLN A 95 -34.59 -10.69 -4.59
CA GLN A 95 -33.19 -10.83 -4.93
C GLN A 95 -32.98 -11.71 -6.16
N LYS A 96 -32.00 -11.31 -6.99
CA LYS A 96 -31.59 -12.05 -8.16
C LYS A 96 -30.83 -13.33 -7.74
N ILE A 97 -31.12 -14.42 -8.41
CA ILE A 97 -30.43 -15.70 -8.26
C ILE A 97 -30.33 -16.37 -9.64
N GLY A 98 -29.12 -16.52 -10.17
CA GLY A 98 -28.93 -17.00 -11.53
C GLY A 98 -29.75 -16.17 -12.54
N ASN A 99 -30.58 -16.84 -13.34
CA ASN A 99 -31.48 -16.20 -14.32
C ASN A 99 -32.87 -15.83 -13.75
N GLY A 100 -33.12 -16.13 -12.49
CA GLY A 100 -34.42 -15.91 -11.84
C GLY A 100 -34.30 -15.02 -10.58
N LYS A 101 -35.26 -15.21 -9.68
CA LYS A 101 -35.35 -14.45 -8.43
C LYS A 101 -35.85 -15.29 -7.26
N ILE A 102 -35.49 -14.87 -6.05
CA ILE A 102 -36.09 -15.37 -4.82
C ILE A 102 -37.50 -14.79 -4.72
N THR A 103 -38.48 -15.64 -4.50
CA THR A 103 -39.90 -15.23 -4.37
C THR A 103 -40.33 -15.17 -2.90
N HIS A 104 -39.75 -16.01 -2.05
CA HIS A 104 -40.10 -16.07 -0.64
C HIS A 104 -38.95 -16.67 0.18
N VAL A 105 -38.74 -16.16 1.38
CA VAL A 105 -37.88 -16.73 2.42
C VAL A 105 -38.76 -16.99 3.63
N ALA A 106 -38.81 -18.23 4.08
CA ALA A 106 -39.63 -18.58 5.24
C ALA A 106 -39.10 -17.90 6.53
N ASN A 107 -39.99 -17.48 7.39
CA ASN A 107 -39.63 -16.90 8.68
C ASN A 107 -39.42 -17.98 9.74
N ASP A 108 -39.96 -19.20 9.50
CA ASP A 108 -39.91 -20.32 10.43
C ASP A 108 -39.05 -21.45 9.88
N ILE A 109 -38.52 -22.24 10.78
CA ILE A 109 -37.74 -23.44 10.49
C ILE A 109 -38.68 -24.56 10.03
N ASP A 110 -38.37 -25.20 8.92
CA ASP A 110 -38.98 -26.47 8.54
C ASP A 110 -38.53 -27.56 9.54
N LEU A 111 -39.48 -28.07 10.30
CA LEU A 111 -39.22 -29.04 11.39
C LEU A 111 -38.61 -30.35 10.89
N SER A 112 -38.79 -30.69 9.62
CA SER A 112 -38.26 -31.91 9.01
C SER A 112 -36.80 -31.81 8.66
N THR A 113 -36.35 -30.61 8.26
CA THR A 113 -34.99 -30.36 7.80
C THR A 113 -34.13 -29.53 8.79
N GLY A 114 -34.77 -28.85 9.74
CA GLY A 114 -34.10 -27.92 10.65
C GLY A 114 -33.58 -26.66 9.92
N MET A 115 -34.07 -26.36 8.72
CA MET A 115 -33.59 -25.26 7.85
C MET A 115 -34.73 -24.34 7.45
N PHE A 116 -34.37 -23.17 6.95
CA PHE A 116 -35.31 -22.22 6.38
C PHE A 116 -35.55 -22.50 4.90
N LEU A 117 -36.82 -22.53 4.48
CA LEU A 117 -37.20 -22.72 3.11
C LEU A 117 -37.09 -21.42 2.34
N VAL A 118 -36.36 -21.45 1.22
CA VAL A 118 -36.28 -20.38 0.22
C VAL A 118 -36.99 -20.86 -1.05
N ARG A 119 -37.94 -20.09 -1.54
CA ARG A 119 -38.60 -20.35 -2.83
C ARG A 119 -38.03 -19.44 -3.89
N THR A 120 -37.84 -20.01 -5.07
CA THR A 120 -37.29 -19.31 -6.25
C THR A 120 -38.26 -19.39 -7.44
N SER A 121 -38.05 -18.57 -8.45
CA SER A 121 -38.76 -18.60 -9.69
C SER A 121 -37.83 -18.27 -10.84
N GLY A 122 -37.95 -19.00 -11.96
CA GLY A 122 -37.10 -18.80 -13.14
C GLY A 122 -35.68 -19.33 -12.96
N VAL A 123 -35.48 -20.25 -11.99
CA VAL A 123 -34.18 -20.86 -11.69
C VAL A 123 -34.26 -22.37 -11.98
N SER A 124 -33.31 -22.91 -12.73
CA SER A 124 -33.16 -24.34 -12.94
C SER A 124 -32.68 -25.06 -11.68
N ASP A 125 -32.82 -26.37 -11.62
CA ASP A 125 -32.22 -27.17 -10.56
C ASP A 125 -30.69 -27.11 -10.63
N GLY A 126 -30.03 -26.98 -9.50
CA GLY A 126 -28.58 -26.88 -9.40
C GLY A 126 -28.09 -25.88 -8.35
N LEU A 127 -26.79 -25.62 -8.37
CA LEU A 127 -26.15 -24.60 -7.55
C LEU A 127 -26.23 -23.24 -8.23
N HIS A 128 -26.81 -22.27 -7.54
CA HIS A 128 -26.93 -20.90 -7.99
C HIS A 128 -26.46 -19.92 -6.90
N PHE A 129 -26.18 -18.69 -7.27
CA PHE A 129 -25.71 -17.67 -6.35
C PHE A 129 -26.75 -16.56 -6.26
N ALA A 130 -27.23 -16.31 -5.05
CA ALA A 130 -28.12 -15.16 -4.77
C ALA A 130 -27.28 -13.94 -4.47
N GLU A 131 -27.56 -12.84 -5.17
CA GLU A 131 -26.89 -11.56 -4.97
C GLU A 131 -27.50 -10.83 -3.77
N TYR A 132 -26.66 -10.33 -2.84
CA TYR A 132 -27.10 -9.43 -1.78
C TYR A 132 -26.08 -8.35 -1.54
N THR A 133 -26.55 -7.18 -1.12
CA THR A 133 -25.70 -6.05 -0.78
C THR A 133 -25.48 -5.97 0.73
N THR A 134 -24.29 -5.58 1.14
CA THR A 134 -23.96 -5.32 2.54
C THR A 134 -22.97 -4.17 2.62
N ASP A 135 -23.04 -3.44 3.73
CA ASP A 135 -22.03 -2.44 4.05
C ASP A 135 -20.89 -3.12 4.82
N GLY A 136 -19.67 -2.75 4.48
CA GLY A 136 -18.49 -3.30 5.11
C GLY A 136 -17.19 -2.82 4.51
N ILE A 137 -16.10 -3.40 4.97
CA ILE A 137 -14.76 -3.12 4.47
C ILE A 137 -14.44 -4.12 3.34
N PHE A 138 -14.16 -3.59 2.17
CA PHE A 138 -13.74 -4.36 1.01
C PHE A 138 -12.30 -4.01 0.66
N VAL A 139 -11.48 -5.03 0.46
CA VAL A 139 -10.07 -4.90 0.09
C VAL A 139 -9.81 -5.73 -1.16
N PRO A 140 -9.09 -5.21 -2.16
CA PRO A 140 -8.73 -5.98 -3.33
C PRO A 140 -7.96 -7.25 -2.97
N LEU A 141 -8.28 -8.38 -3.60
CA LEU A 141 -7.66 -9.67 -3.28
C LEU A 141 -6.14 -9.67 -3.46
N TYR A 142 -5.63 -8.92 -4.45
CA TYR A 142 -4.19 -8.85 -4.69
C TYR A 142 -3.40 -8.13 -3.58
N ALA A 143 -4.08 -7.39 -2.69
CA ALA A 143 -3.46 -6.76 -1.51
C ALA A 143 -3.41 -7.69 -0.29
N ILE A 144 -3.97 -8.89 -0.40
CA ILE A 144 -4.07 -9.85 0.70
C ILE A 144 -3.12 -11.03 0.42
N ALA A 145 -2.25 -11.32 1.37
CA ALA A 145 -1.38 -12.48 1.35
C ALA A 145 -1.53 -13.26 2.65
N ASP A 146 -1.80 -14.56 2.58
CA ASP A 146 -1.92 -15.45 3.75
C ASP A 146 -2.83 -14.91 4.86
N ASN A 147 -4.01 -14.37 4.48
CA ASN A 147 -4.95 -13.71 5.38
C ASN A 147 -4.39 -12.47 6.10
N SER A 148 -3.38 -11.83 5.53
CA SER A 148 -2.76 -10.61 6.07
C SER A 148 -2.72 -9.54 5.01
N VAL A 149 -2.68 -8.29 5.43
CA VAL A 149 -2.47 -7.11 4.59
C VAL A 149 -1.34 -6.27 5.15
N PHE A 150 -0.71 -5.47 4.30
CA PHE A 150 0.19 -4.43 4.78
C PHE A 150 -0.59 -3.14 5.04
N VAL A 151 -0.39 -2.55 6.21
CA VAL A 151 -0.94 -1.23 6.57
C VAL A 151 0.17 -0.25 6.88
N VAL A 152 -0.11 1.03 6.71
CA VAL A 152 0.84 2.10 7.06
C VAL A 152 0.63 2.49 8.52
N GLU A 153 1.64 2.26 9.35
CA GLU A 153 1.70 2.74 10.74
C GLU A 153 2.93 3.62 10.93
N ASN A 154 2.73 4.87 11.28
CA ASN A 154 3.83 5.85 11.48
C ASN A 154 4.82 5.94 10.30
N GLY A 155 4.32 5.81 9.06
CA GLY A 155 5.16 5.85 7.87
C GLY A 155 5.96 4.57 7.60
N VAL A 156 5.60 3.47 8.23
CA VAL A 156 6.23 2.15 8.06
C VAL A 156 5.17 1.13 7.65
N ALA A 157 5.55 0.20 6.77
CA ALA A 157 4.71 -0.93 6.40
C ALA A 157 4.69 -1.98 7.52
N VAL A 158 3.50 -2.30 8.02
CA VAL A 158 3.29 -3.29 9.09
C VAL A 158 2.32 -4.36 8.59
N VAL A 159 2.65 -5.62 8.82
CA VAL A 159 1.74 -6.74 8.53
C VAL A 159 0.62 -6.76 9.56
N ARG A 160 -0.60 -6.91 9.09
CA ARG A 160 -1.78 -7.04 9.94
C ARG A 160 -2.66 -8.19 9.47
N ASP A 161 -2.97 -9.10 10.38
CA ASP A 161 -3.87 -10.21 10.10
C ASP A 161 -5.30 -9.74 9.96
N VAL A 162 -6.01 -10.31 9.00
CA VAL A 162 -7.41 -10.01 8.73
C VAL A 162 -8.25 -11.29 8.69
N VAL A 163 -9.50 -11.17 9.11
CA VAL A 163 -10.47 -12.25 8.98
C VAL A 163 -11.36 -11.95 7.78
N ILE A 164 -11.26 -12.79 6.75
CA ILE A 164 -12.08 -12.69 5.54
C ILE A 164 -13.40 -13.40 5.81
N ALA A 165 -14.51 -12.69 5.68
CA ALA A 165 -15.85 -13.27 5.78
C ALA A 165 -16.32 -13.88 4.45
N ARG A 166 -16.01 -13.24 3.35
CA ARG A 166 -16.35 -13.62 1.98
C ARG A 166 -15.33 -13.02 1.01
N GLN A 167 -15.23 -13.62 -0.16
CA GLN A 167 -14.46 -13.06 -1.28
C GLN A 167 -15.15 -13.37 -2.59
N ASP A 168 -14.95 -12.51 -3.57
CA ASP A 168 -15.29 -12.73 -4.98
C ASP A 168 -13.99 -12.82 -5.81
N SER A 169 -14.07 -12.56 -7.12
CA SER A 169 -12.91 -12.60 -8.02
C SER A 169 -11.97 -11.39 -7.88
N GLU A 170 -12.42 -10.30 -7.28
CA GLU A 170 -11.70 -9.03 -7.25
C GLU A 170 -11.44 -8.55 -5.81
N ASN A 171 -12.39 -8.76 -4.91
CA ASN A 171 -12.38 -8.19 -3.57
C ASN A 171 -12.66 -9.22 -2.48
N ALA A 172 -12.14 -8.96 -1.30
CA ALA A 172 -12.49 -9.64 -0.07
C ALA A 172 -13.28 -8.72 0.86
N TYR A 173 -14.35 -9.24 1.43
CA TYR A 173 -15.09 -8.62 2.52
C TYR A 173 -14.41 -8.98 3.84
N ILE A 174 -13.91 -7.98 4.54
CA ILE A 174 -13.16 -8.13 5.79
C ILE A 174 -14.11 -8.05 6.96
N LYS A 175 -14.12 -9.12 7.77
CA LYS A 175 -14.91 -9.20 9.01
C LYS A 175 -14.26 -8.47 10.17
N SER A 176 -12.94 -8.60 10.29
CA SER A 176 -12.16 -7.96 11.36
C SER A 176 -10.67 -7.86 10.98
N GLY A 177 -9.93 -7.03 11.72
CA GLY A 177 -8.49 -6.79 11.49
C GLY A 177 -8.21 -5.41 10.88
N LEU A 178 -9.20 -4.76 10.26
CA LEU A 178 -9.09 -3.40 9.74
C LEU A 178 -10.13 -2.47 10.37
N ASN A 179 -9.75 -1.21 10.51
CA ASN A 179 -10.62 -0.13 10.95
C ASN A 179 -10.77 0.92 9.85
N THR A 180 -11.87 1.65 9.88
CA THR A 180 -12.04 2.81 9.02
C THR A 180 -10.94 3.84 9.27
N GLY A 181 -10.31 4.30 8.19
CA GLY A 181 -9.18 5.22 8.25
C GLY A 181 -7.81 4.55 8.20
N ASP A 182 -7.72 3.23 8.36
CA ASP A 182 -6.47 2.50 8.10
C ASP A 182 -6.04 2.70 6.64
N ILE A 183 -4.75 2.69 6.39
CA ILE A 183 -4.20 2.81 5.03
C ILE A 183 -3.62 1.46 4.65
N VAL A 184 -4.28 0.75 3.76
CA VAL A 184 -3.83 -0.53 3.21
C VAL A 184 -2.91 -0.27 2.02
N ILE A 185 -1.77 -0.95 1.99
CA ILE A 185 -0.78 -0.87 0.92
C ILE A 185 -1.16 -1.85 -0.19
N LEU A 186 -1.19 -1.35 -1.42
CA LEU A 186 -1.56 -2.13 -2.61
C LEU A 186 -0.34 -2.57 -3.44
N SER A 187 0.83 -1.99 -3.17
CA SER A 187 2.09 -2.32 -3.82
C SER A 187 2.90 -3.35 -3.02
N ASN A 188 3.89 -3.95 -3.69
CA ASN A 188 4.75 -4.93 -3.03
C ASN A 188 5.74 -4.23 -2.08
N VAL A 189 5.67 -4.58 -0.79
CA VAL A 189 6.54 -4.06 0.29
C VAL A 189 6.94 -5.19 1.23
N GLN A 190 7.93 -4.93 2.08
CA GLN A 190 8.30 -5.81 3.18
C GLN A 190 7.94 -5.18 4.53
N SER A 191 7.73 -6.01 5.52
CA SER A 191 7.48 -5.52 6.89
C SER A 191 8.69 -4.73 7.40
N GLY A 192 8.43 -3.52 7.90
CA GLY A 192 9.47 -2.60 8.36
C GLY A 192 9.95 -1.59 7.32
N ASP A 193 9.53 -1.70 6.05
CA ASP A 193 9.87 -0.72 5.02
C ASP A 193 9.28 0.66 5.37
N LYS A 194 10.12 1.69 5.25
CA LYS A 194 9.62 3.07 5.28
C LYS A 194 8.87 3.36 4.01
N VAL A 195 7.64 3.83 4.13
CA VAL A 195 6.76 4.09 3.00
C VAL A 195 6.33 5.54 2.93
N LYS A 196 6.09 6.01 1.70
CA LYS A 196 5.61 7.36 1.42
C LYS A 196 4.35 7.26 0.57
N LEU A 197 3.27 7.86 1.04
CA LEU A 197 2.02 7.93 0.28
C LEU A 197 2.22 8.81 -0.95
N ASN A 198 1.90 8.30 -2.12
CA ASN A 198 1.78 9.12 -3.32
C ASN A 198 0.57 10.04 -3.14
N LYS A 199 0.82 11.34 -3.22
CA LYS A 199 -0.24 12.36 -3.23
C LYS A 199 -0.90 12.45 -4.58
#